data_31f2cfe6a70909f2a014764aa579108a
#
_entry.id   31f2cfe6a70909f2a014764aa579108a
#
_cell.length_a   1.000
_cell.length_b   1.000
_cell.length_c   1.000
_cell.angle_alpha   90.00
_cell.angle_beta   90.00
_cell.angle_gamma   90.00
#
_symmetry.space_group_name_H-M   'P 1'
#
loop_
_entity.id
_entity.type
_entity.pdbx_description
1 polymer ?
#
loop_
_entity_poly.entity_id
_entity_poly.type
_entity_poly.pdbx_seq_one_letter_code
_entity_poly.pdbx_strand_id
1 'polypeptide(L)'
;MFFFKEYKAKKVKAPDNFSNRERIMASKNKNLIFLLNKRFSWMKKYIKGKKTIIELGSGNGCIKKIIDGKKIILTDITKYPWIDKKVDMMKINLGKKYLKKVDVFIINHSLHHCANPALTLEKMSIYLKKNGYVLINEPETSFFLKLIQVLLDDESWSLKAKVFSRKNIFNPKSPWVSNTAVAQLLFKDNKKFQKHFPQYKIEKNKLSEFTVFLNSGGVNSSFFHIKLNWFFLKILNIFD
;
A
#
# COMPACT_ATOMS: atom_id res chain seq x y z
N MET A 1 19.78 15.64 10.42
CA MET A 1 18.91 14.48 10.66
C MET A 1 18.08 14.09 9.43
N PHE A 2 17.39 15.02 8.78
CA PHE A 2 16.49 14.76 7.66
C PHE A 2 17.15 14.42 6.33
N PHE A 3 18.46 14.63 6.22
CA PHE A 3 19.25 14.28 5.04
C PHE A 3 19.81 12.87 5.06
N PHE A 4 19.58 12.11 6.14
CA PHE A 4 20.08 10.74 6.23
C PHE A 4 19.41 9.85 5.18
N LYS A 5 20.22 8.97 4.60
CA LYS A 5 19.78 7.98 3.61
C LYS A 5 19.00 6.83 4.23
N GLU A 6 19.00 6.72 5.56
CA GLU A 6 18.32 5.65 6.29
C GLU A 6 17.93 6.07 7.72
N TYR A 7 16.90 5.43 8.22
CA TYR A 7 16.40 5.51 9.59
C TYR A 7 15.80 4.16 9.98
N LYS A 8 16.05 3.71 11.20
CA LYS A 8 15.49 2.47 11.76
C LYS A 8 14.62 2.82 12.94
N ALA A 9 13.32 2.59 12.82
CA ALA A 9 12.37 2.76 13.90
C ALA A 9 12.62 1.73 15.02
N LYS A 10 12.45 2.15 16.25
CA LYS A 10 12.60 1.30 17.44
C LYS A 10 11.27 0.65 17.83
N LYS A 11 10.15 1.33 17.58
CA LYS A 11 8.79 0.93 17.96
C LYS A 11 8.04 0.28 16.80
N VAL A 12 8.51 -0.88 16.35
CA VAL A 12 7.78 -1.65 15.34
C VAL A 12 6.69 -2.47 16.01
N LYS A 13 5.42 -2.12 15.80
CA LYS A 13 4.27 -2.80 16.39
C LYS A 13 3.32 -3.31 15.30
N ALA A 14 2.71 -4.48 15.55
CA ALA A 14 1.60 -4.95 14.77
C ALA A 14 0.41 -3.99 14.89
N PRO A 15 -0.25 -3.56 13.80
CA PRO A 15 -1.45 -2.75 13.88
C PRO A 15 -2.62 -3.58 14.47
N ASP A 16 -3.43 -2.94 15.31
CA ASP A 16 -4.71 -3.53 15.74
C ASP A 16 -5.73 -3.41 14.59
N ASN A 17 -5.71 -4.42 13.72
CA ASN A 17 -6.58 -4.43 12.55
C ASN A 17 -8.06 -4.61 12.90
N PHE A 18 -8.42 -5.18 14.06
CA PHE A 18 -9.81 -5.29 14.50
C PHE A 18 -10.37 -3.91 14.83
N SER A 19 -9.79 -3.22 15.81
CA SER A 19 -10.26 -1.89 16.20
C SER A 19 -10.18 -0.87 15.07
N ASN A 20 -9.13 -0.93 14.24
CA ASN A 20 -9.00 -0.07 13.06
C ASN A 20 -10.11 -0.33 12.06
N ARG A 21 -10.47 -1.60 11.80
CA ARG A 21 -11.57 -1.95 10.91
C ARG A 21 -12.91 -1.43 11.43
N GLU A 22 -13.24 -1.70 12.69
CA GLU A 22 -14.48 -1.22 13.33
C GLU A 22 -14.59 0.31 13.22
N ARG A 23 -13.53 1.02 13.61
CA ARG A 23 -13.46 2.48 13.53
C ARG A 23 -13.67 2.98 12.10
N ILE A 24 -13.04 2.37 11.11
CA ILE A 24 -13.14 2.81 9.70
C ILE A 24 -14.53 2.49 9.15
N MET A 25 -15.03 1.28 9.35
CA MET A 25 -16.33 0.88 8.80
C MET A 25 -17.49 1.66 9.41
N ALA A 26 -17.45 1.93 10.71
CA ALA A 26 -18.45 2.75 11.41
C ALA A 26 -18.28 4.26 11.17
N SER A 27 -17.13 4.72 10.69
CA SER A 27 -16.81 6.14 10.62
C SER A 27 -17.73 6.91 9.69
N LYS A 28 -18.24 8.03 10.20
CA LYS A 28 -18.92 9.12 9.47
C LYS A 28 -17.97 10.35 9.32
N ASN A 29 -16.72 10.24 9.74
CA ASN A 29 -15.74 11.32 9.65
C ASN A 29 -15.46 11.67 8.18
N LYS A 30 -15.90 12.85 7.76
CA LYS A 30 -15.77 13.33 6.37
C LYS A 30 -14.31 13.38 5.89
N ASN A 31 -13.37 13.70 6.78
CA ASN A 31 -11.95 13.79 6.43
C ASN A 31 -11.35 12.39 6.19
N LEU A 32 -11.68 11.42 7.03
CA LEU A 32 -11.25 10.03 6.81
C LEU A 32 -11.87 9.45 5.53
N ILE A 33 -13.17 9.67 5.31
CA ILE A 33 -13.84 9.23 4.08
C ILE A 33 -13.22 9.90 2.85
N PHE A 34 -12.84 11.18 2.95
CA PHE A 34 -12.17 11.89 1.87
C PHE A 34 -10.80 11.27 1.54
N LEU A 35 -9.97 10.96 2.56
CA LEU A 35 -8.70 10.26 2.39
C LEU A 35 -8.92 8.90 1.69
N LEU A 36 -9.85 8.08 2.19
CA LEU A 36 -10.11 6.77 1.62
C LEU A 36 -10.61 6.87 0.16
N ASN A 37 -11.45 7.86 -0.14
CA ASN A 37 -11.86 8.13 -1.52
C ASN A 37 -10.66 8.49 -2.41
N LYS A 38 -9.74 9.33 -1.92
CA LYS A 38 -8.54 9.69 -2.66
C LYS A 38 -7.67 8.46 -2.94
N ARG A 39 -7.52 7.56 -1.96
CA ARG A 39 -6.77 6.30 -2.09
C ARG A 39 -7.35 5.33 -3.08
N PHE A 40 -8.67 5.17 -3.10
CA PHE A 40 -9.29 4.04 -3.78
C PHE A 40 -10.14 4.42 -5.00
N SER A 41 -10.70 5.65 -5.08
CA SER A 41 -11.63 6.00 -6.16
C SER A 41 -10.98 5.95 -7.54
N TRP A 42 -9.71 6.30 -7.67
CA TRP A 42 -8.99 6.22 -8.93
C TRP A 42 -8.84 4.78 -9.45
N MET A 43 -8.89 3.79 -8.55
CA MET A 43 -8.81 2.38 -8.91
C MET A 43 -10.09 1.90 -9.60
N LYS A 44 -11.24 2.56 -9.34
CA LYS A 44 -12.56 2.16 -9.88
C LYS A 44 -12.56 2.00 -11.40
N LYS A 45 -11.87 2.88 -12.13
CA LYS A 45 -11.79 2.81 -13.60
C LYS A 45 -11.05 1.56 -14.10
N TYR A 46 -10.02 1.09 -13.36
CA TYR A 46 -9.23 -0.10 -13.74
C TYR A 46 -9.91 -1.41 -13.35
N ILE A 47 -10.78 -1.39 -12.34
CA ILE A 47 -11.52 -2.58 -11.87
C ILE A 47 -12.91 -2.72 -12.51
N LYS A 48 -13.40 -1.67 -13.21
CA LYS A 48 -14.70 -1.74 -13.91
C LYS A 48 -14.70 -2.88 -14.93
N GLY A 49 -15.70 -3.77 -14.87
CA GLY A 49 -15.81 -4.93 -15.77
C GLY A 49 -14.84 -6.09 -15.48
N LYS A 50 -13.93 -5.97 -14.51
CA LYS A 50 -13.00 -7.04 -14.14
C LYS A 50 -13.66 -8.06 -13.24
N LYS A 51 -13.32 -9.36 -13.40
CA LYS A 51 -13.93 -10.48 -12.68
C LYS A 51 -13.09 -10.95 -11.49
N THR A 52 -11.76 -10.97 -11.65
CA THR A 52 -10.84 -11.49 -10.63
C THR A 52 -9.94 -10.35 -10.14
N ILE A 53 -10.29 -9.79 -8.98
CA ILE A 53 -9.59 -8.69 -8.34
C ILE A 53 -9.09 -9.18 -7.00
N ILE A 54 -7.78 -9.05 -6.74
CA ILE A 54 -7.15 -9.55 -5.51
C ILE A 54 -6.36 -8.41 -4.86
N GLU A 55 -6.64 -8.12 -3.60
CA GLU A 55 -5.82 -7.25 -2.78
C GLU A 55 -4.83 -8.07 -1.95
N LEU A 56 -3.55 -7.72 -2.02
CA LEU A 56 -2.46 -8.32 -1.26
C LEU A 56 -2.11 -7.44 -0.05
N GLY A 57 -2.03 -8.03 1.14
CA GLY A 57 -1.80 -7.29 2.38
C GLY A 57 -2.97 -6.38 2.75
N SER A 58 -4.17 -6.93 2.78
CA SER A 58 -5.41 -6.14 2.98
C SER A 58 -5.57 -5.57 4.39
N GLY A 59 -4.82 -6.07 5.39
CA GLY A 59 -4.91 -5.60 6.78
C GLY A 59 -6.34 -5.50 7.30
N ASN A 60 -6.77 -4.29 7.60
CA ASN A 60 -8.13 -4.01 8.08
C ASN A 60 -9.21 -4.03 6.98
N GLY A 61 -8.85 -4.22 5.71
CA GLY A 61 -9.77 -4.31 4.57
C GLY A 61 -10.53 -3.02 4.27
N CYS A 62 -9.93 -1.85 4.55
CA CYS A 62 -10.58 -0.54 4.39
C CYS A 62 -11.03 -0.22 2.95
N ILE A 63 -10.47 -0.87 1.96
CA ILE A 63 -10.90 -0.73 0.55
C ILE A 63 -12.40 -0.97 0.37
N LYS A 64 -12.99 -1.88 1.16
CA LYS A 64 -14.44 -2.20 1.11
C LYS A 64 -15.33 -1.03 1.52
N LYS A 65 -14.80 -0.02 2.23
CA LYS A 65 -15.55 1.20 2.58
C LYS A 65 -15.86 2.07 1.35
N ILE A 66 -15.02 2.01 0.32
CA ILE A 66 -15.07 2.90 -0.85
C ILE A 66 -15.42 2.15 -2.14
N ILE A 67 -14.92 0.92 -2.26
CA ILE A 67 -15.20 0.04 -3.40
C ILE A 67 -16.12 -1.08 -2.92
N ASP A 68 -17.37 -0.75 -2.79
CA ASP A 68 -18.46 -1.68 -2.53
C ASP A 68 -19.00 -2.31 -3.83
N GLY A 69 -19.86 -3.30 -3.73
CA GLY A 69 -20.50 -3.96 -4.87
C GLY A 69 -19.55 -4.73 -5.81
N LYS A 70 -18.23 -4.70 -5.59
CA LYS A 70 -17.24 -5.50 -6.32
C LYS A 70 -16.68 -6.60 -5.43
N LYS A 71 -16.62 -7.82 -6.00
CA LYS A 71 -15.98 -8.95 -5.32
C LYS A 71 -14.46 -8.80 -5.39
N ILE A 72 -13.89 -8.06 -4.45
CA ILE A 72 -12.44 -8.02 -4.23
C ILE A 72 -12.10 -9.14 -3.25
N ILE A 73 -11.20 -10.02 -3.65
CA ILE A 73 -10.65 -11.07 -2.79
C ILE A 73 -9.59 -10.42 -1.90
N LEU A 74 -9.88 -10.34 -0.61
CA LEU A 74 -8.97 -9.79 0.38
C LEU A 74 -7.99 -10.87 0.83
N THR A 75 -6.69 -10.59 0.73
CA THR A 75 -5.65 -11.53 1.18
C THR A 75 -4.66 -10.84 2.10
N ASP A 76 -4.16 -11.59 3.09
CA ASP A 76 -3.18 -11.11 4.05
C ASP A 76 -2.32 -12.27 4.57
N ILE A 77 -1.16 -11.96 5.16
CA ILE A 77 -0.33 -12.95 5.84
C ILE A 77 -1.00 -13.43 7.13
N THR A 78 -1.83 -12.58 7.75
CA THR A 78 -2.65 -12.89 8.92
C THR A 78 -4.09 -13.17 8.51
N LYS A 79 -4.66 -14.26 9.02
CA LYS A 79 -6.06 -14.61 8.75
C LYS A 79 -6.98 -13.88 9.75
N TYR A 80 -7.63 -12.83 9.29
CA TYR A 80 -8.74 -12.16 9.99
C TYR A 80 -10.10 -12.66 9.44
N PRO A 81 -11.22 -12.48 10.15
CA PRO A 81 -12.55 -12.93 9.69
C PRO A 81 -12.97 -12.41 8.31
N TRP A 82 -12.53 -11.22 7.93
CA TRP A 82 -12.82 -10.58 6.64
C TRP A 82 -11.81 -10.89 5.55
N ILE A 83 -10.73 -11.62 5.85
CA ILE A 83 -9.73 -12.03 4.87
C ILE A 83 -10.19 -13.33 4.19
N ASP A 84 -10.36 -13.29 2.89
CA ASP A 84 -10.81 -14.43 2.12
C ASP A 84 -9.76 -15.54 2.08
N LYS A 85 -8.48 -15.19 1.89
CA LYS A 85 -7.39 -16.14 1.78
C LYS A 85 -6.11 -15.65 2.46
N LYS A 86 -5.46 -16.52 3.26
CA LYS A 86 -4.13 -16.26 3.81
C LYS A 86 -3.09 -16.37 2.69
N VAL A 87 -2.32 -15.30 2.45
CA VAL A 87 -1.28 -15.23 1.41
C VAL A 87 -0.09 -14.41 1.91
N ASP A 88 1.08 -15.00 1.82
CA ASP A 88 2.35 -14.28 1.96
C ASP A 88 2.74 -13.71 0.59
N MET A 89 2.95 -12.40 0.49
CA MET A 89 3.30 -11.72 -0.77
C MET A 89 4.60 -12.25 -1.39
N MET A 90 5.56 -12.70 -0.59
CA MET A 90 6.81 -13.29 -1.11
C MET A 90 6.63 -14.74 -1.58
N LYS A 91 5.58 -15.41 -1.15
CA LYS A 91 5.28 -16.83 -1.44
C LYS A 91 3.88 -16.97 -2.03
N ILE A 92 3.50 -16.07 -2.93
CA ILE A 92 2.14 -16.04 -3.49
C ILE A 92 1.78 -17.42 -4.03
N ASN A 93 0.77 -18.03 -3.41
CA ASN A 93 0.14 -19.26 -3.88
C ASN A 93 -1.38 -19.10 -3.87
N LEU A 94 -1.92 -18.71 -5.01
CA LEU A 94 -3.37 -18.56 -5.19
C LEU A 94 -4.03 -19.88 -5.62
N GLY A 95 -3.24 -20.85 -6.07
CA GLY A 95 -3.70 -22.11 -6.65
C GLY A 95 -3.80 -22.07 -8.19
N LYS A 96 -3.79 -23.26 -8.80
CA LYS A 96 -3.76 -23.41 -10.28
C LYS A 96 -4.89 -22.68 -11.00
N LYS A 97 -6.07 -22.59 -10.40
CA LYS A 97 -7.25 -21.92 -10.99
C LYS A 97 -7.06 -20.44 -11.28
N TYR A 98 -6.09 -19.77 -10.65
CA TYR A 98 -5.80 -18.34 -10.84
C TYR A 98 -4.62 -18.06 -11.79
N LEU A 99 -3.88 -19.09 -12.24
CA LEU A 99 -2.74 -18.89 -13.15
C LEU A 99 -3.19 -18.14 -14.41
N LYS A 100 -2.56 -16.98 -14.67
CA LYS A 100 -2.87 -16.08 -15.80
C LYS A 100 -4.35 -15.65 -15.89
N LYS A 101 -5.07 -15.65 -14.75
CA LYS A 101 -6.50 -15.30 -14.71
C LYS A 101 -6.84 -14.13 -13.78
N VAL A 102 -5.87 -13.59 -13.06
CA VAL A 102 -6.08 -12.40 -12.22
C VAL A 102 -6.13 -11.18 -13.12
N ASP A 103 -7.25 -10.48 -13.15
CA ASP A 103 -7.41 -9.26 -13.92
C ASP A 103 -6.72 -8.07 -13.27
N VAL A 104 -6.79 -7.96 -11.92
CA VAL A 104 -6.21 -6.85 -11.16
C VAL A 104 -5.64 -7.32 -9.84
N PHE A 105 -4.39 -6.99 -9.57
CA PHE A 105 -3.84 -6.96 -8.22
C PHE A 105 -3.89 -5.55 -7.65
N ILE A 106 -4.19 -5.46 -6.36
CA ILE A 106 -4.15 -4.21 -5.58
C ILE A 106 -3.16 -4.41 -4.44
N ILE A 107 -2.30 -3.42 -4.23
CA ILE A 107 -1.40 -3.32 -3.08
C ILE A 107 -1.58 -1.92 -2.51
N ASN A 108 -2.00 -1.84 -1.24
CA ASN A 108 -2.23 -0.57 -0.59
C ASN A 108 -1.50 -0.54 0.76
N HIS A 109 -0.45 0.26 0.85
CA HIS A 109 0.39 0.40 2.04
C HIS A 109 0.87 -0.95 2.61
N SER A 110 1.33 -1.86 1.75
CA SER A 110 1.79 -3.19 2.19
C SER A 110 3.05 -3.68 1.48
N LEU A 111 3.42 -3.15 0.32
CA LEU A 111 4.63 -3.56 -0.39
C LEU A 111 5.91 -3.17 0.37
N HIS A 112 5.90 -2.05 1.08
CA HIS A 112 7.02 -1.61 1.90
C HIS A 112 7.27 -2.47 3.14
N HIS A 113 6.33 -3.33 3.53
CA HIS A 113 6.51 -4.39 4.53
C HIS A 113 7.05 -5.69 3.92
N CYS A 114 7.24 -5.74 2.61
CA CYS A 114 7.72 -6.92 1.92
C CYS A 114 9.25 -6.97 1.96
N ALA A 115 9.83 -7.98 2.59
CA ALA A 115 11.28 -8.11 2.66
C ALA A 115 11.94 -8.31 1.29
N ASN A 116 11.20 -8.78 0.30
CA ASN A 116 11.67 -8.90 -1.08
C ASN A 116 10.60 -8.44 -2.07
N PRO A 117 10.49 -7.13 -2.33
CA PRO A 117 9.48 -6.57 -3.23
C PRO A 117 9.68 -7.03 -4.69
N ALA A 118 10.92 -7.30 -5.13
CA ALA A 118 11.18 -7.82 -6.46
C ALA A 118 10.56 -9.22 -6.66
N LEU A 119 10.75 -10.11 -5.68
CA LEU A 119 10.15 -11.45 -5.70
C LEU A 119 8.63 -11.38 -5.71
N THR A 120 8.03 -10.44 -4.97
CA THR A 120 6.58 -10.20 -4.99
C THR A 120 6.08 -9.86 -6.39
N LEU A 121 6.72 -8.91 -7.07
CA LEU A 121 6.36 -8.55 -8.44
C LEU A 121 6.53 -9.72 -9.42
N GLU A 122 7.64 -10.49 -9.31
CA GLU A 122 7.84 -11.70 -10.11
C GLU A 122 6.71 -12.72 -9.88
N LYS A 123 6.35 -12.99 -8.61
CA LYS A 123 5.29 -13.96 -8.28
C LYS A 123 3.90 -13.51 -8.75
N MET A 124 3.59 -12.22 -8.65
CA MET A 124 2.33 -11.67 -9.17
C MET A 124 2.20 -11.90 -10.68
N SER A 125 3.29 -11.75 -11.45
CA SER A 125 3.26 -11.92 -12.90
C SER A 125 2.84 -13.33 -13.35
N ILE A 126 3.01 -14.34 -12.50
CA ILE A 126 2.60 -15.72 -12.77
C ILE A 126 1.07 -15.84 -12.84
N TYR A 127 0.38 -15.06 -12.01
CA TYR A 127 -1.08 -15.11 -11.89
C TYR A 127 -1.78 -14.05 -12.72
N LEU A 128 -1.08 -12.94 -13.02
CA LEU A 128 -1.64 -11.82 -13.75
C LEU A 128 -1.97 -12.22 -15.18
N LYS A 129 -3.18 -11.87 -15.62
CA LYS A 129 -3.64 -12.06 -16.99
C LYS A 129 -2.88 -11.13 -17.94
N LYS A 130 -2.76 -11.50 -19.22
CA LYS A 130 -2.28 -10.57 -20.24
C LYS A 130 -3.15 -9.30 -20.23
N ASN A 131 -2.52 -8.12 -20.22
CA ASN A 131 -3.19 -6.83 -20.07
C ASN A 131 -3.96 -6.66 -18.73
N GLY A 132 -3.60 -7.42 -17.70
CA GLY A 132 -4.06 -7.20 -16.33
C GLY A 132 -3.31 -6.03 -15.68
N TYR A 133 -3.86 -5.50 -14.60
CA TYR A 133 -3.32 -4.34 -13.89
C TYR A 133 -2.74 -4.71 -12.53
N VAL A 134 -1.71 -4.00 -12.14
CA VAL A 134 -1.24 -3.93 -10.74
C VAL A 134 -1.41 -2.49 -10.28
N LEU A 135 -2.27 -2.28 -9.30
CA LEU A 135 -2.59 -0.98 -8.73
C LEU A 135 -1.89 -0.87 -7.37
N ILE A 136 -0.94 0.04 -7.27
CA ILE A 136 -0.09 0.19 -6.08
C ILE A 136 -0.32 1.59 -5.51
N ASN A 137 -0.57 1.66 -4.21
CA ASN A 137 -0.58 2.89 -3.42
C ASN A 137 0.34 2.70 -2.21
N GLU A 138 1.47 3.40 -2.19
CA GLU A 138 2.55 3.21 -1.24
C GLU A 138 3.13 4.55 -0.77
N PRO A 139 3.74 4.61 0.42
CA PRO A 139 4.40 5.81 0.89
C PRO A 139 5.51 6.27 -0.06
N GLU A 140 5.66 7.57 -0.22
CA GLU A 140 6.85 8.21 -0.79
C GLU A 140 7.71 8.76 0.35
N THR A 141 9.00 8.40 0.40
CA THR A 141 9.92 8.86 1.44
C THR A 141 10.34 10.32 1.19
N SER A 142 9.38 11.22 1.26
CA SER A 142 9.57 12.67 1.16
C SER A 142 10.21 13.24 2.43
N PHE A 143 10.65 14.50 2.37
CA PHE A 143 11.18 15.21 3.55
C PHE A 143 10.18 15.19 4.72
N PHE A 144 8.92 15.50 4.46
CA PHE A 144 7.87 15.57 5.48
C PHE A 144 7.54 14.19 6.06
N LEU A 145 7.48 13.15 5.22
CA LEU A 145 7.25 11.80 5.73
C LEU A 145 8.40 11.35 6.64
N LYS A 146 9.65 11.62 6.27
CA LYS A 146 10.81 11.35 7.13
C LYS A 146 10.70 12.03 8.49
N LEU A 147 10.27 13.30 8.51
CA LEU A 147 10.06 14.05 9.75
C LEU A 147 9.00 13.37 10.63
N ILE A 148 7.85 13.03 10.05
CA ILE A 148 6.77 12.35 10.76
C ILE A 148 7.23 11.00 11.30
N GLN A 149 7.92 10.20 10.49
CA GLN A 149 8.41 8.87 10.89
C GLN A 149 9.42 8.94 12.04
N VAL A 150 10.30 9.95 12.05
CA VAL A 150 11.22 10.17 13.18
C VAL A 150 10.46 10.57 14.45
N LEU A 151 9.46 11.44 14.34
CA LEU A 151 8.67 11.90 15.48
C LEU A 151 7.80 10.80 16.09
N LEU A 152 7.20 9.96 15.25
CA LEU A 152 6.33 8.87 15.68
C LEU A 152 7.09 7.59 16.01
N ASP A 153 8.30 7.42 15.47
CA ASP A 153 9.18 6.26 15.65
C ASP A 153 8.51 4.92 15.30
N ASP A 154 7.71 4.92 14.22
CA ASP A 154 6.87 3.76 13.86
C ASP A 154 7.32 3.03 12.58
N GLU A 155 7.89 3.73 11.59
CA GLU A 155 8.31 3.15 10.34
C GLU A 155 9.75 3.51 9.96
N SER A 156 10.42 2.57 9.32
CA SER A 156 11.81 2.70 8.88
C SER A 156 11.91 3.10 7.40
N TRP A 157 13.03 3.72 7.00
CA TRP A 157 13.40 3.85 5.60
C TRP A 157 14.88 3.60 5.38
N SER A 158 15.23 3.08 4.20
CA SER A 158 16.59 3.04 3.69
C SER A 158 16.59 3.24 2.18
N LEU A 159 17.12 4.36 1.75
CA LEU A 159 17.35 4.66 0.33
C LEU A 159 18.53 3.86 -0.26
N LYS A 160 19.26 3.11 0.57
CA LYS A 160 20.35 2.21 0.16
C LYS A 160 19.86 0.80 -0.18
N ALA A 161 18.58 0.49 0.08
CA ALA A 161 18.03 -0.84 -0.10
C ALA A 161 18.08 -1.29 -1.57
N LYS A 162 18.56 -2.52 -1.80
CA LYS A 162 18.70 -3.09 -3.15
C LYS A 162 17.38 -3.77 -3.59
N VAL A 163 16.33 -2.97 -3.79
CA VAL A 163 14.96 -3.44 -4.04
C VAL A 163 14.77 -4.28 -5.30
N PHE A 164 15.69 -4.23 -6.26
CA PHE A 164 15.71 -5.07 -7.47
C PHE A 164 16.46 -6.38 -7.28
N SER A 165 17.09 -6.59 -6.11
CA SER A 165 17.80 -7.82 -5.80
C SER A 165 16.82 -8.91 -5.37
N ARG A 166 17.20 -10.18 -5.64
CA ARG A 166 16.47 -11.33 -5.06
C ARG A 166 16.81 -11.58 -3.57
N LYS A 167 17.71 -10.79 -2.99
CA LYS A 167 18.04 -10.85 -1.55
C LYS A 167 17.02 -10.03 -0.75
N ASN A 168 16.71 -10.51 0.44
CA ASN A 168 15.85 -9.77 1.37
C ASN A 168 16.53 -8.46 1.80
N ILE A 169 15.77 -7.37 1.82
CA ILE A 169 16.24 -6.05 2.27
C ILE A 169 16.15 -5.86 3.78
N PHE A 170 15.40 -6.74 4.46
CA PHE A 170 15.34 -6.87 5.93
C PHE A 170 14.91 -8.29 6.32
N ASN A 171 14.75 -8.57 7.62
CA ASN A 171 14.40 -9.90 8.12
C ASN A 171 12.97 -10.31 7.68
N PRO A 172 12.79 -11.35 6.86
CA PRO A 172 11.48 -11.76 6.37
C PRO A 172 10.59 -12.42 7.44
N LYS A 173 11.15 -12.77 8.62
CA LYS A 173 10.37 -13.32 9.73
C LYS A 173 9.62 -12.24 10.53
N SER A 174 9.86 -10.98 10.24
CA SER A 174 9.24 -9.85 10.93
C SER A 174 8.34 -9.07 9.95
N PRO A 175 7.06 -9.44 9.81
CA PRO A 175 6.15 -8.86 8.81
C PRO A 175 5.79 -7.40 9.06
N TRP A 176 6.12 -6.88 10.23
CA TRP A 176 5.84 -5.48 10.63
C TRP A 176 7.01 -4.54 10.42
N VAL A 177 8.20 -5.08 10.14
CA VAL A 177 9.33 -4.24 9.69
C VAL A 177 8.99 -3.66 8.33
N SER A 178 9.31 -2.38 8.13
CA SER A 178 9.01 -1.65 6.89
C SER A 178 10.26 -0.99 6.32
N ASN A 179 10.19 -0.70 5.03
CA ASN A 179 11.07 0.27 4.38
C ASN A 179 10.22 1.14 3.44
N THR A 180 9.77 2.28 3.94
CA THR A 180 8.88 3.19 3.18
C THR A 180 9.51 3.73 1.89
N ALA A 181 10.83 3.61 1.70
CA ALA A 181 11.50 3.98 0.46
C ALA A 181 11.32 2.95 -0.69
N VAL A 182 10.69 1.80 -0.45
CA VAL A 182 10.55 0.72 -1.46
C VAL A 182 9.90 1.22 -2.73
N ALA A 183 8.76 1.91 -2.65
CA ALA A 183 8.06 2.39 -3.84
C ALA A 183 8.88 3.42 -4.62
N GLN A 184 9.49 4.37 -3.93
CA GLN A 184 10.38 5.36 -4.55
C GLN A 184 11.55 4.69 -5.27
N LEU A 185 12.21 3.72 -4.64
CA LEU A 185 13.35 3.00 -5.22
C LEU A 185 12.95 2.13 -6.42
N LEU A 186 11.75 1.54 -6.40
CA LEU A 186 11.25 0.71 -7.51
C LEU A 186 10.78 1.55 -8.70
N PHE A 187 10.00 2.61 -8.45
CA PHE A 187 9.18 3.24 -9.49
C PHE A 187 9.67 4.63 -9.93
N LYS A 188 10.68 5.20 -9.30
CA LYS A 188 11.23 6.51 -9.69
C LYS A 188 11.92 6.47 -11.05
N ASP A 189 12.64 5.39 -11.36
CA ASP A 189 13.36 5.19 -12.61
C ASP A 189 12.64 4.14 -13.49
N ASN A 190 11.82 4.61 -14.43
CA ASN A 190 11.07 3.76 -15.35
C ASN A 190 11.98 2.85 -16.20
N LYS A 191 13.14 3.34 -16.63
CA LYS A 191 14.06 2.53 -17.47
C LYS A 191 14.64 1.38 -16.67
N LYS A 192 15.05 1.67 -15.45
CA LYS A 192 15.58 0.66 -14.52
C LYS A 192 14.50 -0.35 -14.15
N PHE A 193 13.28 0.10 -13.85
CA PHE A 193 12.15 -0.80 -13.57
C PHE A 193 11.88 -1.72 -14.75
N GLN A 194 11.75 -1.17 -15.96
CA GLN A 194 11.46 -1.93 -17.18
C GLN A 194 12.55 -2.95 -17.52
N LYS A 195 13.81 -2.63 -17.25
CA LYS A 195 14.93 -3.57 -17.42
C LYS A 195 14.82 -4.79 -16.52
N HIS A 196 14.38 -4.60 -15.25
CA HIS A 196 14.26 -5.69 -14.29
C HIS A 196 12.94 -6.46 -14.42
N PHE A 197 11.88 -5.79 -14.86
CA PHE A 197 10.54 -6.34 -14.98
C PHE A 197 9.96 -6.08 -16.38
N PRO A 198 10.51 -6.69 -17.44
CA PRO A 198 10.06 -6.46 -18.81
C PRO A 198 8.60 -6.86 -19.07
N GLN A 199 8.03 -7.71 -18.20
CA GLN A 199 6.63 -8.13 -18.23
C GLN A 199 5.64 -7.07 -17.74
N TYR A 200 6.11 -5.97 -17.13
CA TYR A 200 5.29 -4.87 -16.65
C TYR A 200 5.61 -3.58 -17.41
N LYS A 201 4.62 -2.70 -17.51
CA LYS A 201 4.77 -1.32 -17.98
C LYS A 201 4.17 -0.39 -16.95
N ILE A 202 4.89 0.63 -16.52
CA ILE A 202 4.33 1.68 -15.67
C ILE A 202 3.47 2.58 -16.55
N GLU A 203 2.16 2.52 -16.36
CA GLU A 203 1.19 3.33 -17.09
C GLU A 203 1.05 4.73 -16.46
N LYS A 204 1.10 4.79 -15.13
CA LYS A 204 0.94 6.03 -14.38
C LYS A 204 1.69 5.94 -13.05
N ASN A 205 2.42 7.01 -12.73
CA ASN A 205 3.03 7.23 -11.42
C ASN A 205 2.67 8.66 -10.98
N LYS A 206 2.07 8.81 -9.79
CA LYS A 206 1.57 10.09 -9.29
C LYS A 206 1.70 10.14 -7.77
N LEU A 207 2.13 11.27 -7.25
CA LEU A 207 2.09 11.58 -5.81
C LEU A 207 0.70 12.05 -5.41
N SER A 208 0.28 11.75 -4.19
CA SER A 208 -0.99 12.19 -3.62
C SER A 208 -1.01 12.02 -2.10
N GLU A 209 -2.00 12.60 -1.44
CA GLU A 209 -2.36 12.37 -0.03
C GLU A 209 -1.48 13.08 1.02
N PHE A 210 -0.68 14.06 0.66
CA PHE A 210 0.15 14.76 1.65
C PHE A 210 -0.70 15.48 2.71
N THR A 211 -1.49 16.47 2.30
CA THR A 211 -2.30 17.27 3.24
C THR A 211 -3.50 16.49 3.75
N VAL A 212 -4.11 15.70 2.89
CA VAL A 212 -5.29 14.89 3.23
C VAL A 212 -4.98 13.86 4.30
N PHE A 213 -3.79 13.24 4.27
CA PHE A 213 -3.38 12.26 5.27
C PHE A 213 -3.28 12.90 6.66
N LEU A 214 -2.64 14.07 6.78
CA LEU A 214 -2.46 14.77 8.05
C LEU A 214 -3.80 15.14 8.73
N ASN A 215 -4.84 15.36 7.95
CA ASN A 215 -6.16 15.78 8.43
C ASN A 215 -7.17 14.65 8.60
N SER A 216 -6.82 13.42 8.25
CA SER A 216 -7.76 12.27 8.28
C SER A 216 -7.88 11.58 9.62
N GLY A 217 -6.91 11.76 10.53
CA GLY A 217 -6.77 10.98 11.75
C GLY A 217 -6.14 9.60 11.53
N GLY A 218 -5.58 9.36 10.33
CA GLY A 218 -4.90 8.12 9.99
C GLY A 218 -5.83 6.93 9.74
N VAL A 219 -5.30 5.88 9.14
CA VAL A 219 -6.02 4.63 8.84
C VAL A 219 -5.75 3.57 9.89
N ASN A 220 -4.53 3.48 10.40
CA ASN A 220 -4.10 2.43 11.35
C ASN A 220 -3.99 2.88 12.80
N SER A 221 -4.08 4.16 13.08
CA SER A 221 -4.07 4.69 14.46
C SER A 221 -4.72 6.06 14.50
N SER A 222 -5.25 6.43 15.66
CA SER A 222 -5.58 7.81 15.95
C SER A 222 -4.32 8.52 16.42
N PHE A 223 -3.64 9.24 15.56
CA PHE A 223 -2.64 10.19 16.00
C PHE A 223 -3.22 11.61 15.96
N PHE A 224 -2.52 12.53 16.63
CA PHE A 224 -2.91 13.93 16.61
C PHE A 224 -3.06 14.42 15.18
N HIS A 225 -4.23 14.95 14.86
CA HIS A 225 -4.52 15.54 13.55
C HIS A 225 -5.26 16.85 13.73
N ILE A 226 -4.95 17.81 12.88
CA ILE A 226 -5.67 19.07 12.80
C ILE A 226 -6.97 18.78 12.04
N LYS A 227 -8.11 18.89 12.75
CA LYS A 227 -9.43 18.77 12.10
C LYS A 227 -9.72 20.03 11.29
N LEU A 228 -9.29 20.05 10.04
CA LEU A 228 -9.74 21.10 9.14
C LEU A 228 -11.19 20.89 8.74
N ASN A 229 -11.90 22.02 8.54
CA ASN A 229 -13.19 21.96 7.89
C ASN A 229 -13.04 21.29 6.51
N TRP A 230 -14.00 20.46 6.15
CA TRP A 230 -14.02 19.73 4.88
C TRP A 230 -13.84 20.62 3.64
N PHE A 231 -14.32 21.87 3.70
CA PHE A 231 -14.12 22.88 2.65
C PHE A 231 -12.64 23.22 2.46
N PHE A 232 -11.91 23.51 3.55
CA PHE A 232 -10.47 23.77 3.50
C PHE A 232 -9.67 22.56 3.04
N LEU A 233 -10.10 21.36 3.43
CA LEU A 233 -9.47 20.13 2.98
C LEU A 233 -9.54 19.97 1.44
N LYS A 234 -10.67 20.36 0.82
CA LYS A 234 -10.81 20.36 -0.64
C LYS A 234 -9.86 21.35 -1.31
N ILE A 235 -9.69 22.54 -0.73
CA ILE A 235 -8.76 23.55 -1.25
C ILE A 235 -7.33 23.02 -1.16
N LEU A 236 -6.92 22.50 0.00
CA LEU A 236 -5.59 21.94 0.18
C LEU A 236 -5.32 20.74 -0.74
N ASN A 237 -6.33 19.97 -1.08
CA ASN A 237 -6.21 18.86 -2.01
C ASN A 237 -5.83 19.28 -3.45
N ILE A 238 -5.93 20.56 -3.80
CA ILE A 238 -5.45 21.08 -5.09
C ILE A 238 -3.91 21.01 -5.15
N PHE A 239 -3.26 21.10 -3.99
CA PHE A 239 -1.80 21.06 -3.84
C PHE A 239 -1.24 19.65 -3.59
N ASP A 240 -2.09 18.64 -3.47
CA ASP A 240 -1.77 17.22 -3.34
C ASP A 240 -1.68 16.57 -4.73
#